data_e723e6f1de9deb74cecdd02103551c90
#
_entry.id   e723e6f1de9deb74cecdd02103551c90
#
_cell.length_a   1.000
_cell.length_b   1.000
_cell.length_c   1.000
_cell.angle_alpha   90.00
_cell.angle_beta   90.00
_cell.angle_gamma   90.00
#
_symmetry.space_group_name_H-M   'P 1'
#
loop_
_entity.id
_entity.type
_entity.pdbx_description
1 polymer ?
#
loop_
_entity_poly.entity_id
_entity_poly.type
_entity_poly.pdbx_seq_one_letter_code
_entity_poly.pdbx_strand_id
1 'polypeptide(L)'
;MLSAALCAGALLILGACGGTDDAATIDAGTDSPPAAPVTVVDGPDVLSGSVITDSADLQARMLTPSDLPDGYAVVPDPVRDLGLDPAPEYDSPDRSSTEPQECADVLAAVGMQSAGASAMADVRYSGPNFSSIDEDAASYAGGEDGVGGAGEAFRTVQNTLVGCTEYSGTDADGIDVDFSLSARDQSPVGDASTSFRLATTSEGFTLVSDVVISVVDHTVFQLSVTSQEGVDAASFTALAETAAERIRGDLGS
;
A
#
# COMPACT_ATOMS: atom_id res chain seq x y z
N MET A 1 -23.24 70.25 4.14
CA MET A 1 -21.97 70.97 4.18
C MET A 1 -21.00 70.05 3.47
N LEU A 2 -20.77 70.26 2.16
CA LEU A 2 -19.61 70.95 1.55
C LEU A 2 -18.30 70.34 2.05
N SER A 3 -17.36 69.84 1.26
CA SER A 3 -16.78 70.19 -0.06
C SER A 3 -15.91 68.99 -0.47
N ALA A 4 -15.84 68.47 -1.62
CA ALA A 4 -15.27 68.88 -2.92
C ALA A 4 -13.76 69.21 -2.92
N ALA A 5 -13.02 68.45 -3.75
CA ALA A 5 -11.98 68.84 -4.71
C ALA A 5 -11.09 67.62 -5.03
N LEU A 6 -11.08 67.06 -6.22
CA LEU A 6 -10.48 67.46 -7.51
C LEU A 6 -8.94 67.52 -7.53
N CYS A 7 -8.35 66.67 -8.40
CA CYS A 7 -7.37 66.94 -9.49
C CYS A 7 -6.60 65.64 -9.74
N ALA A 8 -6.73 64.94 -10.80
CA ALA A 8 -6.34 65.12 -12.21
C ALA A 8 -4.81 65.05 -12.43
N GLY A 9 -4.38 64.15 -13.25
CA GLY A 9 -3.03 64.11 -13.77
C GLY A 9 -2.75 62.85 -14.60
N ALA A 10 -3.12 62.91 -15.89
CA ALA A 10 -2.75 61.92 -16.90
C ALA A 10 -1.30 62.13 -17.33
N LEU A 11 -0.59 61.03 -17.67
CA LEU A 11 0.40 61.07 -18.75
C LEU A 11 0.58 59.66 -19.32
N LEU A 12 0.15 59.52 -20.56
CA LEU A 12 0.45 58.47 -21.48
C LEU A 12 1.93 58.52 -21.87
N ILE A 13 2.62 57.39 -21.83
CA ILE A 13 3.77 57.14 -22.70
C ILE A 13 3.56 55.80 -23.39
N LEU A 14 3.24 55.91 -24.67
CA LEU A 14 3.34 54.86 -25.67
C LEU A 14 4.82 54.63 -25.97
N GLY A 15 5.32 53.45 -25.69
CA GLY A 15 6.61 52.96 -26.16
C GLY A 15 6.38 51.63 -26.85
N ALA A 16 6.17 51.67 -28.17
CA ALA A 16 6.23 50.47 -29.00
C ALA A 16 7.69 50.18 -29.31
N CYS A 17 8.17 49.00 -28.94
CA CYS A 17 9.30 48.35 -29.59
C CYS A 17 9.03 46.86 -29.61
N GLY A 18 9.00 46.35 -30.84
CA GLY A 18 8.85 44.96 -31.13
C GLY A 18 10.03 44.11 -30.60
N GLY A 19 9.75 42.94 -30.20
CA GLY A 19 10.69 41.88 -29.81
C GLY A 19 9.94 40.56 -29.86
N THR A 20 10.23 39.79 -30.88
CA THR A 20 10.11 38.34 -31.05
C THR A 20 9.37 37.58 -29.98
N ASP A 21 8.30 36.90 -30.40
CA ASP A 21 7.61 35.84 -29.71
C ASP A 21 8.58 34.69 -29.34
N ASP A 22 9.24 34.78 -28.22
CA ASP A 22 9.68 33.61 -27.46
C ASP A 22 8.51 33.23 -26.56
N ALA A 23 7.65 32.38 -27.07
CA ALA A 23 6.78 31.57 -26.24
C ALA A 23 7.71 30.73 -25.34
N ALA A 24 7.95 31.24 -24.13
CA ALA A 24 8.49 30.41 -23.06
C ALA A 24 7.49 29.28 -22.84
N THR A 25 7.71 28.15 -23.49
CA THR A 25 7.19 26.87 -23.04
C THR A 25 7.70 26.72 -21.61
N ILE A 26 6.81 26.95 -20.67
CA ILE A 26 7.01 26.47 -19.29
C ILE A 26 6.95 24.95 -19.45
N ASP A 27 8.13 24.37 -19.64
CA ASP A 27 8.36 22.96 -19.44
C ASP A 27 8.12 22.74 -17.93
N ALA A 28 6.89 22.36 -17.61
CA ALA A 28 6.54 21.88 -16.30
C ALA A 28 7.07 20.44 -16.15
N GLY A 29 8.37 20.29 -16.37
CA GLY A 29 9.13 19.15 -15.94
C GLY A 29 9.16 19.24 -14.41
N THR A 30 8.19 18.65 -13.75
CA THR A 30 8.36 18.21 -12.38
C THR A 30 9.46 17.16 -12.39
N ASP A 31 10.73 17.59 -12.28
CA ASP A 31 11.84 16.75 -11.86
C ASP A 31 11.56 16.30 -10.42
N SER A 32 10.57 15.42 -10.25
CA SER A 32 10.53 14.62 -9.05
C SER A 32 11.76 13.73 -9.09
N PRO A 33 12.58 13.70 -8.04
CA PRO A 33 13.71 12.79 -8.01
C PRO A 33 13.21 11.37 -8.30
N PRO A 34 13.97 10.56 -9.07
CA PRO A 34 13.58 9.20 -9.35
C PRO A 34 13.30 8.49 -8.04
N ALA A 35 12.18 7.78 -7.99
CA ALA A 35 11.76 7.03 -6.82
C ALA A 35 12.86 6.04 -6.42
N ALA A 36 13.20 5.99 -5.14
CA ALA A 36 14.24 5.08 -4.67
C ALA A 36 13.78 3.62 -4.83
N PRO A 37 14.65 2.70 -5.28
CA PRO A 37 14.29 1.29 -5.39
C PRO A 37 14.10 0.68 -4.00
N VAL A 38 13.22 -0.32 -3.90
CA VAL A 38 13.09 -1.15 -2.70
C VAL A 38 14.36 -1.96 -2.52
N THR A 39 14.86 -2.04 -1.30
CA THR A 39 16.02 -2.85 -0.93
C THR A 39 15.61 -3.90 0.08
N VAL A 40 16.25 -5.06 0.03
CA VAL A 40 16.01 -6.13 1.01
C VAL A 40 16.52 -5.69 2.38
N VAL A 41 15.67 -5.83 3.38
CA VAL A 41 15.98 -5.63 4.80
C VAL A 41 16.15 -7.01 5.43
N ASP A 42 17.19 -7.19 6.24
CA ASP A 42 17.37 -8.44 6.98
C ASP A 42 16.25 -8.63 8.00
N GLY A 43 15.74 -9.85 8.07
CA GLY A 43 14.82 -10.24 9.12
C GLY A 43 15.53 -10.30 10.48
N PRO A 44 14.77 -10.39 11.59
CA PRO A 44 15.36 -10.52 12.92
C PRO A 44 16.13 -11.84 13.06
N ASP A 45 17.32 -11.79 13.68
CA ASP A 45 18.16 -12.97 13.95
C ASP A 45 17.49 -13.94 14.94
N VAL A 46 16.67 -13.41 15.84
CA VAL A 46 15.96 -14.18 16.87
C VAL A 46 14.52 -13.70 16.90
N LEU A 47 13.63 -14.64 16.71
CA LEU A 47 12.19 -14.39 16.88
C LEU A 47 11.82 -14.60 18.36
N SER A 48 11.00 -13.71 18.88
CA SER A 48 10.45 -13.78 20.25
C SER A 48 8.96 -14.16 20.19
N GLY A 49 8.34 -14.30 21.36
CA GLY A 49 6.91 -14.60 21.45
C GLY A 49 6.53 -16.04 21.11
N SER A 50 5.27 -16.25 20.87
CA SER A 50 4.69 -17.57 20.57
C SER A 50 4.15 -17.62 19.14
N VAL A 51 4.32 -18.77 18.50
CA VAL A 51 3.67 -19.03 17.21
C VAL A 51 2.16 -19.06 17.39
N ILE A 52 1.44 -18.35 16.54
CA ILE A 52 -0.01 -18.43 16.45
C ILE A 52 -0.34 -19.59 15.50
N THR A 53 -1.05 -20.59 15.99
CA THR A 53 -1.36 -21.81 15.23
C THR A 53 -2.82 -21.94 14.84
N ASP A 54 -3.66 -21.05 15.31
CA ASP A 54 -5.08 -20.98 15.01
C ASP A 54 -5.41 -19.69 14.24
N SER A 55 -6.04 -19.84 13.07
CA SER A 55 -6.40 -18.69 12.23
C SER A 55 -7.44 -17.78 12.87
N ALA A 56 -8.34 -18.31 13.72
CA ALA A 56 -9.29 -17.46 14.43
C ALA A 56 -8.61 -16.62 15.52
N ASP A 57 -7.58 -17.17 16.19
CA ASP A 57 -6.76 -16.41 17.13
C ASP A 57 -5.97 -15.29 16.43
N LEU A 58 -5.44 -15.58 15.23
CA LEU A 58 -4.76 -14.56 14.42
C LEU A 58 -5.75 -13.50 13.94
N GLN A 59 -6.93 -13.92 13.45
CA GLN A 59 -8.00 -13.01 13.01
C GLN A 59 -8.45 -12.05 14.12
N ALA A 60 -8.50 -12.51 15.36
CA ALA A 60 -8.86 -11.67 16.51
C ALA A 60 -7.80 -10.58 16.82
N ARG A 61 -6.60 -10.71 16.27
CA ARG A 61 -5.50 -9.74 16.41
C ARG A 61 -5.36 -8.77 15.24
N MET A 62 -6.16 -8.93 14.18
CA MET A 62 -6.17 -7.98 13.06
C MET A 62 -6.76 -6.64 13.50
N LEU A 63 -6.51 -5.60 12.69
CA LEU A 63 -7.14 -4.29 12.87
C LEU A 63 -8.67 -4.42 12.97
N THR A 64 -9.28 -3.52 13.73
CA THR A 64 -10.73 -3.43 13.88
C THR A 64 -11.23 -2.06 13.42
N PRO A 65 -12.52 -1.86 13.16
CA PRO A 65 -13.04 -0.54 12.79
C PRO A 65 -12.70 0.59 13.77
N SER A 66 -12.45 0.26 15.05
CA SER A 66 -12.07 1.26 16.06
C SER A 66 -10.63 1.76 15.94
N ASP A 67 -9.80 1.06 15.20
CA ASP A 67 -8.39 1.41 14.96
C ASP A 67 -8.23 2.31 13.72
N LEU A 68 -9.30 2.47 12.94
CA LEU A 68 -9.26 3.12 11.63
C LEU A 68 -9.78 4.57 11.68
N PRO A 69 -9.40 5.41 10.71
CA PRO A 69 -10.03 6.71 10.54
C PRO A 69 -11.55 6.59 10.30
N ASP A 70 -12.28 7.65 10.62
CA ASP A 70 -13.71 7.70 10.37
C ASP A 70 -14.07 7.47 8.88
N GLY A 71 -15.14 6.72 8.64
CA GLY A 71 -15.66 6.47 7.31
C GLY A 71 -15.22 5.16 6.66
N TYR A 72 -14.34 4.39 7.31
CA TYR A 72 -14.01 3.04 6.87
C TYR A 72 -15.01 2.03 7.44
N ALA A 73 -15.38 1.05 6.61
CA ALA A 73 -16.27 -0.05 6.98
C ALA A 73 -15.69 -1.37 6.52
N VAL A 74 -15.85 -2.42 7.33
CA VAL A 74 -15.39 -3.75 6.96
C VAL A 74 -16.07 -4.22 5.67
N VAL A 75 -15.27 -4.81 4.78
CA VAL A 75 -15.75 -5.54 3.61
C VAL A 75 -15.84 -7.01 4.01
N PRO A 76 -17.04 -7.57 4.22
CA PRO A 76 -17.16 -8.95 4.64
C PRO A 76 -16.72 -9.90 3.53
N ASP A 77 -16.07 -11.01 3.91
CA ASP A 77 -15.94 -12.17 3.03
C ASP A 77 -17.28 -12.94 3.06
N PRO A 78 -18.04 -12.98 1.96
CA PRO A 78 -19.36 -13.58 1.98
C PRO A 78 -19.35 -15.09 2.31
N VAL A 79 -18.30 -15.80 1.91
CA VAL A 79 -18.17 -17.25 2.17
C VAL A 79 -17.78 -17.48 3.64
N ARG A 80 -16.69 -16.84 4.07
CA ARG A 80 -16.16 -17.01 5.44
C ARG A 80 -17.08 -16.43 6.52
N ASP A 81 -17.52 -15.19 6.33
CA ASP A 81 -18.17 -14.42 7.40
C ASP A 81 -19.70 -14.61 7.42
N LEU A 82 -20.30 -14.92 6.28
CA LEU A 82 -21.73 -15.06 6.13
C LEU A 82 -22.18 -16.50 5.81
N GLY A 83 -21.22 -17.41 5.56
CA GLY A 83 -21.51 -18.80 5.20
C GLY A 83 -22.28 -18.94 3.88
N LEU A 84 -22.12 -18.01 2.96
CA LEU A 84 -22.74 -18.06 1.65
C LEU A 84 -21.95 -18.98 0.73
N ASP A 85 -22.63 -19.51 -0.27
CA ASP A 85 -21.94 -20.25 -1.33
C ASP A 85 -20.98 -19.30 -2.09
N PRO A 86 -19.82 -19.81 -2.58
CA PRO A 86 -18.96 -19.04 -3.46
C PRO A 86 -19.74 -18.46 -4.63
N ALA A 87 -19.37 -17.27 -5.06
CA ALA A 87 -19.99 -16.66 -6.24
C ALA A 87 -19.85 -17.61 -7.43
N PRO A 88 -20.89 -17.75 -8.27
CA PRO A 88 -20.78 -18.57 -9.46
C PRO A 88 -19.65 -18.05 -10.36
N GLU A 89 -18.86 -18.98 -10.90
CA GLU A 89 -17.85 -18.60 -11.90
C GLU A 89 -18.55 -17.91 -13.07
N TYR A 90 -18.04 -16.74 -13.43
CA TYR A 90 -18.50 -16.04 -14.62
C TYR A 90 -17.92 -16.73 -15.86
N ASP A 91 -18.77 -17.03 -16.85
CA ASP A 91 -18.36 -17.60 -18.14
C ASP A 91 -17.49 -16.66 -19.00
N SER A 92 -17.22 -15.44 -18.55
CA SER A 92 -16.31 -14.52 -19.23
C SER A 92 -14.87 -14.96 -19.03
N PRO A 93 -14.07 -15.10 -20.08
CA PRO A 93 -12.66 -15.39 -19.91
C PRO A 93 -12.00 -14.24 -19.13
N ASP A 94 -11.36 -14.57 -18.03
CA ASP A 94 -10.47 -13.68 -17.32
C ASP A 94 -9.29 -13.35 -18.23
N ARG A 95 -9.08 -12.06 -18.53
CA ARG A 95 -7.99 -11.55 -19.37
C ARG A 95 -6.88 -10.92 -18.56
N SER A 96 -6.96 -11.01 -17.24
CA SER A 96 -5.93 -10.46 -16.38
C SER A 96 -4.56 -11.08 -16.68
N SER A 97 -3.57 -10.25 -16.73
CA SER A 97 -2.18 -10.66 -16.95
C SER A 97 -1.24 -9.69 -16.25
N THR A 98 -0.04 -10.15 -15.98
CA THR A 98 1.04 -9.31 -15.44
C THR A 98 2.34 -9.69 -16.13
N GLU A 99 3.10 -8.70 -16.55
CA GLU A 99 4.38 -8.88 -17.23
C GLU A 99 5.46 -8.01 -16.55
N PRO A 100 6.50 -8.62 -15.94
CA PRO A 100 6.69 -10.07 -15.82
C PRO A 100 5.68 -10.72 -14.85
N GLN A 101 5.39 -12.00 -15.07
CA GLN A 101 4.34 -12.75 -14.35
C GLN A 101 4.58 -12.81 -12.83
N GLU A 102 5.82 -12.85 -12.39
CA GLU A 102 6.18 -12.85 -10.95
C GLU A 102 5.74 -11.58 -10.22
N CYS A 103 5.50 -10.49 -10.94
CA CYS A 103 5.03 -9.24 -10.34
C CYS A 103 3.53 -9.24 -10.02
N ALA A 104 2.79 -10.26 -10.42
CA ALA A 104 1.41 -10.47 -10.00
C ALA A 104 1.28 -10.62 -8.47
N ASP A 105 2.36 -11.08 -7.82
CA ASP A 105 2.37 -11.38 -6.39
C ASP A 105 2.75 -10.19 -5.50
N VAL A 106 3.01 -8.99 -6.05
CA VAL A 106 3.48 -7.81 -5.28
C VAL A 106 2.54 -7.43 -4.13
N LEU A 107 1.24 -7.57 -4.32
CA LEU A 107 0.22 -7.34 -3.27
C LEU A 107 -0.52 -8.63 -2.87
N ALA A 108 -0.03 -9.80 -3.28
CA ALA A 108 -0.63 -11.05 -2.83
C ALA A 108 -0.44 -11.22 -1.32
N ALA A 109 -1.39 -11.86 -0.66
CA ALA A 109 -1.30 -12.12 0.77
C ALA A 109 -0.02 -12.90 1.12
N VAL A 110 0.65 -12.52 2.20
CA VAL A 110 1.93 -13.10 2.64
C VAL A 110 1.87 -14.64 2.68
N GLY A 111 0.79 -15.20 3.21
CA GLY A 111 0.62 -16.64 3.32
C GLY A 111 0.48 -17.36 1.97
N MET A 112 0.17 -16.63 0.90
CA MET A 112 0.12 -17.15 -0.46
C MET A 112 1.50 -17.09 -1.15
N GLN A 113 2.31 -16.10 -0.79
CA GLN A 113 3.66 -15.91 -1.33
C GLN A 113 4.69 -16.85 -0.69
N SER A 114 4.46 -17.27 0.56
CA SER A 114 5.37 -18.13 1.31
C SER A 114 4.63 -19.30 1.94
N ALA A 115 5.03 -20.52 1.55
CA ALA A 115 4.42 -21.73 2.08
C ALA A 115 4.79 -21.99 3.55
N GLY A 116 3.98 -22.80 4.24
CA GLY A 116 4.26 -23.30 5.59
C GLY A 116 3.70 -22.43 6.72
N ALA A 117 2.78 -21.52 6.42
CA ALA A 117 2.05 -20.80 7.45
C ALA A 117 1.24 -21.77 8.33
N SER A 118 1.33 -21.59 9.64
CA SER A 118 0.57 -22.31 10.66
C SER A 118 -0.84 -21.74 10.85
N ALA A 119 -0.97 -20.43 10.64
CA ALA A 119 -2.23 -19.68 10.66
C ALA A 119 -2.16 -18.54 9.65
N MET A 120 -3.30 -18.18 9.08
CA MET A 120 -3.45 -17.03 8.19
C MET A 120 -4.73 -16.29 8.54
N ALA A 121 -4.71 -14.99 8.40
CA ALA A 121 -5.87 -14.11 8.59
C ALA A 121 -5.78 -12.92 7.64
N ASP A 122 -6.93 -12.36 7.28
CA ASP A 122 -7.04 -11.15 6.49
C ASP A 122 -8.25 -10.32 6.91
N VAL A 123 -8.15 -9.03 6.73
CA VAL A 123 -9.27 -8.10 6.89
C VAL A 123 -9.14 -6.98 5.87
N ARG A 124 -10.29 -6.59 5.33
CA ARG A 124 -10.38 -5.52 4.34
C ARG A 124 -11.42 -4.49 4.76
N TYR A 125 -11.10 -3.24 4.56
CA TYR A 125 -11.98 -2.11 4.80
C TYR A 125 -12.08 -1.25 3.56
N SER A 126 -13.30 -0.84 3.22
CA SER A 126 -13.54 0.19 2.20
C SER A 126 -13.80 1.53 2.88
N GLY A 127 -13.27 2.58 2.29
CA GLY A 127 -13.38 3.95 2.77
C GLY A 127 -13.94 4.90 1.70
N PRO A 128 -13.99 6.21 2.00
CA PRO A 128 -14.44 7.21 1.05
C PRO A 128 -13.49 7.36 -0.15
N ASN A 129 -14.00 7.87 -1.28
CA ASN A 129 -13.21 8.22 -2.46
C ASN A 129 -12.31 7.08 -3.00
N PHE A 130 -12.86 5.87 -3.09
CA PHE A 130 -12.14 4.67 -3.55
C PHE A 130 -10.91 4.30 -2.70
N SER A 131 -10.91 4.67 -1.42
CA SER A 131 -9.86 4.23 -0.52
C SER A 131 -10.16 2.86 0.08
N SER A 132 -9.10 2.11 0.39
CA SER A 132 -9.18 0.87 1.14
C SER A 132 -8.04 0.74 2.14
N ILE A 133 -8.26 -0.07 3.16
CA ILE A 133 -7.23 -0.57 4.07
C ILE A 133 -7.35 -2.08 4.05
N ASP A 134 -6.26 -2.74 3.69
CA ASP A 134 -6.16 -4.18 3.59
C ASP A 134 -5.03 -4.65 4.50
N GLU A 135 -5.30 -5.58 5.38
CA GLU A 135 -4.31 -6.21 6.24
C GLU A 135 -4.40 -7.71 6.07
N ASP A 136 -3.28 -8.36 5.81
CA ASP A 136 -3.15 -9.80 5.83
C ASP A 136 -1.96 -10.21 6.69
N ALA A 137 -2.04 -11.38 7.30
CA ALA A 137 -1.00 -11.90 8.18
C ALA A 137 -0.89 -13.41 8.07
N ALA A 138 0.34 -13.90 8.24
CA ALA A 138 0.64 -15.32 8.29
C ALA A 138 1.65 -15.61 9.40
N SER A 139 1.35 -16.58 10.26
CA SER A 139 2.21 -17.02 11.36
C SER A 139 2.92 -18.32 11.00
N TYR A 140 4.21 -18.42 11.32
CA TYR A 140 5.08 -19.53 10.91
C TYR A 140 5.75 -20.17 12.11
N ALA A 141 5.60 -21.48 12.25
CA ALA A 141 6.26 -22.22 13.33
C ALA A 141 7.78 -22.24 13.18
N GLY A 142 8.27 -22.19 11.95
CA GLY A 142 9.68 -22.41 11.65
C GLY A 142 10.14 -23.85 11.93
N GLY A 143 11.19 -24.30 11.24
CA GLY A 143 11.88 -25.54 11.59
C GLY A 143 12.89 -25.32 12.73
N GLU A 144 13.44 -26.41 13.29
CA GLU A 144 14.50 -26.35 14.31
C GLU A 144 15.74 -25.57 13.83
N ASP A 145 15.93 -25.49 12.52
CA ASP A 145 17.04 -24.77 11.86
C ASP A 145 16.64 -23.34 11.39
N GLY A 146 15.46 -22.82 11.77
CA GLY A 146 14.94 -21.51 11.33
C GLY A 146 14.47 -21.48 9.86
N VAL A 147 14.50 -22.61 9.17
CA VAL A 147 14.00 -22.74 7.80
C VAL A 147 12.46 -22.78 7.81
N GLY A 148 11.84 -22.03 6.90
CA GLY A 148 10.38 -21.96 6.80
C GLY A 148 9.71 -21.06 7.86
N GLY A 149 10.48 -20.25 8.59
CA GLY A 149 9.96 -19.31 9.59
C GLY A 149 9.62 -17.93 9.03
N ALA A 150 9.13 -17.05 9.90
CA ALA A 150 8.71 -15.70 9.54
C ALA A 150 9.82 -14.89 8.84
N GLY A 151 11.09 -15.05 9.24
CA GLY A 151 12.22 -14.36 8.60
C GLY A 151 12.47 -14.81 7.15
N GLU A 152 12.24 -16.09 6.83
CA GLU A 152 12.32 -16.58 5.46
C GLU A 152 11.13 -16.11 4.63
N ALA A 153 9.92 -16.16 5.18
CA ALA A 153 8.71 -15.62 4.54
C ALA A 153 8.88 -14.13 4.23
N PHE A 154 9.35 -13.34 5.18
CA PHE A 154 9.65 -11.93 5.00
C PHE A 154 10.65 -11.66 3.87
N ARG A 155 11.73 -12.46 3.78
CA ARG A 155 12.70 -12.35 2.70
C ARG A 155 12.11 -12.75 1.35
N THR A 156 11.27 -13.79 1.30
CA THR A 156 10.61 -14.25 0.08
C THR A 156 9.75 -13.15 -0.53
N VAL A 157 8.91 -12.50 0.27
CA VAL A 157 8.08 -11.38 -0.19
C VAL A 157 8.93 -10.23 -0.71
N GLN A 158 9.99 -9.84 -0.01
CA GLN A 158 10.87 -8.76 -0.45
C GLN A 158 11.58 -9.04 -1.78
N ASN A 159 11.92 -10.31 -2.06
CA ASN A 159 12.57 -10.67 -3.33
C ASN A 159 11.66 -10.37 -4.53
N THR A 160 10.34 -10.55 -4.40
CA THR A 160 9.37 -10.13 -5.42
C THR A 160 9.42 -8.62 -5.64
N LEU A 161 9.43 -7.82 -4.56
CA LEU A 161 9.43 -6.35 -4.65
C LEU A 161 10.65 -5.79 -5.36
N VAL A 162 11.84 -6.36 -5.11
CA VAL A 162 13.10 -5.87 -5.72
C VAL A 162 13.10 -6.06 -7.24
N GLY A 163 12.45 -7.11 -7.73
CA GLY A 163 12.34 -7.40 -9.17
C GLY A 163 11.30 -6.57 -9.90
N CYS A 164 10.35 -5.95 -9.19
CA CYS A 164 9.10 -5.40 -9.74
C CYS A 164 8.98 -3.89 -9.57
N THR A 165 10.00 -3.14 -9.98
CA THR A 165 10.00 -1.67 -9.83
C THR A 165 9.06 -0.97 -10.83
N GLU A 166 9.01 -1.46 -12.07
CA GLU A 166 8.08 -1.03 -13.12
C GLU A 166 7.62 -2.26 -13.87
N TYR A 167 6.33 -2.42 -14.02
CA TYR A 167 5.74 -3.54 -14.73
C TYR A 167 4.36 -3.17 -15.26
N SER A 168 3.79 -3.99 -16.12
CA SER A 168 2.47 -3.75 -16.71
C SER A 168 1.63 -5.01 -16.71
N GLY A 169 0.36 -4.85 -17.01
CA GLY A 169 -0.56 -5.96 -17.13
C GLY A 169 -1.85 -5.55 -17.79
N THR A 170 -2.82 -6.43 -17.73
CA THR A 170 -4.21 -6.15 -18.07
C THR A 170 -5.11 -6.57 -16.92
N ASP A 171 -6.23 -5.87 -16.75
CA ASP A 171 -7.28 -6.30 -15.84
C ASP A 171 -8.14 -7.44 -16.44
N ALA A 172 -9.16 -7.90 -15.70
CA ALA A 172 -10.04 -8.97 -16.15
C ALA A 172 -10.82 -8.64 -17.45
N ASP A 173 -11.02 -7.37 -17.75
CA ASP A 173 -11.67 -6.89 -18.98
C ASP A 173 -10.66 -6.71 -20.13
N GLY A 174 -9.36 -6.85 -19.86
CA GLY A 174 -8.27 -6.69 -20.80
C GLY A 174 -7.86 -5.24 -21.03
N ILE A 175 -8.12 -4.37 -20.05
CA ILE A 175 -7.68 -2.97 -20.06
C ILE A 175 -6.26 -2.90 -19.53
N ASP A 176 -5.40 -2.13 -20.22
CA ASP A 176 -4.01 -1.97 -19.83
C ASP A 176 -3.86 -1.27 -18.48
N VAL A 177 -2.95 -1.81 -17.67
CA VAL A 177 -2.61 -1.29 -16.34
C VAL A 177 -1.10 -1.19 -16.22
N ASP A 178 -0.60 -0.03 -15.81
CA ASP A 178 0.80 0.22 -15.53
C ASP A 178 1.02 0.31 -14.01
N PHE A 179 2.12 -0.29 -13.55
CA PHE A 179 2.51 -0.31 -12.14
C PHE A 179 3.90 0.29 -11.97
N SER A 180 4.06 1.12 -10.94
CA SER A 180 5.34 1.70 -10.56
C SER A 180 5.53 1.56 -9.05
N LEU A 181 6.59 0.88 -8.63
CA LEU A 181 6.90 0.56 -7.24
C LEU A 181 8.18 1.28 -6.81
N SER A 182 8.12 1.91 -5.65
CA SER A 182 9.22 2.66 -5.05
C SER A 182 9.32 2.43 -3.55
N ALA A 183 10.53 2.52 -3.00
CA ALA A 183 10.72 2.52 -1.55
C ALA A 183 9.99 3.70 -0.92
N ARG A 184 9.38 3.45 0.23
CA ARG A 184 8.77 4.46 1.08
C ARG A 184 9.63 4.66 2.31
N ASP A 185 9.97 5.92 2.59
CA ASP A 185 10.67 6.27 3.83
C ASP A 185 9.70 6.14 5.02
N GLN A 186 10.02 5.24 5.93
CA GLN A 186 9.22 4.92 7.10
C GLN A 186 10.10 4.43 8.24
N SER A 187 9.75 4.82 9.46
CA SER A 187 10.34 4.25 10.67
C SER A 187 10.06 2.74 10.74
N PRO A 188 11.02 1.92 11.18
CA PRO A 188 10.80 0.48 11.34
C PRO A 188 9.57 0.18 12.22
N VAL A 189 8.78 -0.79 11.81
CA VAL A 189 7.59 -1.30 12.52
C VAL A 189 7.83 -2.77 12.86
N GLY A 190 7.45 -3.19 14.06
CA GLY A 190 7.68 -4.56 14.51
C GLY A 190 9.16 -4.88 14.76
N ASP A 191 9.57 -6.11 14.51
CA ASP A 191 10.93 -6.58 14.73
C ASP A 191 11.83 -6.36 13.50
N ALA A 192 11.23 -6.34 12.30
CA ALA A 192 11.81 -5.89 11.05
C ALA A 192 10.70 -5.46 10.10
N SER A 193 10.94 -4.47 9.25
CA SER A 193 9.96 -4.06 8.25
C SER A 193 10.59 -3.48 6.99
N THR A 194 9.88 -3.58 5.89
CA THR A 194 10.13 -2.87 4.64
C THR A 194 8.86 -2.13 4.23
N SER A 195 9.00 -0.96 3.62
CA SER A 195 7.86 -0.16 3.16
C SER A 195 8.07 0.30 1.74
N PHE A 196 6.99 0.29 0.98
CA PHE A 196 7.00 0.73 -0.40
C PHE A 196 5.69 1.43 -0.78
N ARG A 197 5.74 2.12 -1.90
CA ARG A 197 4.59 2.72 -2.56
C ARG A 197 4.41 2.08 -3.92
N LEU A 198 3.20 1.64 -4.22
CA LEU A 198 2.79 1.15 -5.52
C LEU A 198 1.79 2.12 -6.13
N ALA A 199 2.14 2.70 -7.28
CA ALA A 199 1.20 3.44 -8.10
C ALA A 199 0.66 2.53 -9.19
N THR A 200 -0.67 2.44 -9.28
CA THR A 200 -1.40 1.66 -10.28
C THR A 200 -2.16 2.62 -11.17
N THR A 201 -1.84 2.64 -12.47
CA THR A 201 -2.43 3.58 -13.44
C THR A 201 -3.15 2.83 -14.54
N SER A 202 -4.40 3.17 -14.79
CA SER A 202 -5.19 2.66 -15.91
C SER A 202 -6.10 3.77 -16.45
N GLU A 203 -6.18 3.90 -17.78
CA GLU A 203 -7.02 4.90 -18.46
C GLU A 203 -6.85 6.35 -17.96
N GLY A 204 -5.66 6.69 -17.46
CA GLY A 204 -5.35 8.02 -16.91
C GLY A 204 -5.83 8.24 -15.46
N PHE A 205 -6.34 7.22 -14.80
CA PHE A 205 -6.66 7.21 -13.40
C PHE A 205 -5.56 6.49 -12.62
N THR A 206 -5.10 7.07 -11.51
CA THR A 206 -4.05 6.48 -10.67
C THR A 206 -4.56 6.25 -9.26
N LEU A 207 -4.31 5.07 -8.74
CA LEU A 207 -4.40 4.73 -7.33
C LEU A 207 -3.00 4.55 -6.76
N VAL A 208 -2.83 4.94 -5.52
CA VAL A 208 -1.57 4.81 -4.78
C VAL A 208 -1.82 3.93 -3.57
N SER A 209 -1.06 2.84 -3.48
CA SER A 209 -1.04 1.97 -2.31
C SER A 209 0.26 2.19 -1.52
N ASP A 210 0.14 2.68 -0.31
CA ASP A 210 1.24 2.71 0.67
C ASP A 210 1.22 1.40 1.44
N VAL A 211 2.34 0.68 1.43
CA VAL A 211 2.41 -0.69 1.96
C VAL A 211 3.58 -0.82 2.94
N VAL A 212 3.33 -1.52 4.03
CA VAL A 212 4.37 -2.03 4.94
C VAL A 212 4.24 -3.54 5.07
N ILE A 213 5.36 -4.22 5.00
CA ILE A 213 5.49 -5.64 5.34
C ILE A 213 6.37 -5.71 6.57
N SER A 214 5.90 -6.36 7.62
CA SER A 214 6.60 -6.39 8.90
C SER A 214 6.60 -7.78 9.52
N VAL A 215 7.66 -8.06 10.27
CA VAL A 215 7.76 -9.22 11.15
C VAL A 215 7.43 -8.79 12.57
N VAL A 216 6.53 -9.50 13.20
CA VAL A 216 6.19 -9.38 14.62
C VAL A 216 6.20 -10.78 15.22
N ASP A 217 7.18 -11.05 16.07
CA ASP A 217 7.40 -12.39 16.61
C ASP A 217 7.51 -13.44 15.49
N HIS A 218 6.62 -14.43 15.46
CA HIS A 218 6.57 -15.46 14.43
C HIS A 218 5.59 -15.17 13.28
N THR A 219 5.08 -13.92 13.19
CA THR A 219 4.08 -13.52 12.22
C THR A 219 4.65 -12.50 11.25
N VAL A 220 4.41 -12.68 9.97
CA VAL A 220 4.61 -11.65 8.95
C VAL A 220 3.25 -11.08 8.60
N PHE A 221 3.11 -9.77 8.64
CA PHE A 221 1.91 -9.11 8.16
C PHE A 221 2.23 -8.10 7.05
N GLN A 222 1.27 -7.88 6.20
CA GLN A 222 1.25 -6.83 5.20
C GLN A 222 0.06 -5.92 5.48
N LEU A 223 0.30 -4.63 5.56
CA LEU A 223 -0.72 -3.59 5.63
C LEU A 223 -0.61 -2.71 4.41
N SER A 224 -1.69 -2.58 3.66
CA SER A 224 -1.82 -1.72 2.49
C SER A 224 -2.91 -0.68 2.72
N VAL A 225 -2.60 0.58 2.44
CA VAL A 225 -3.57 1.67 2.42
C VAL A 225 -3.60 2.26 1.02
N THR A 226 -4.71 2.07 0.32
CA THR A 226 -4.89 2.52 -1.05
C THR A 226 -5.78 3.76 -1.10
N SER A 227 -5.39 4.76 -1.89
CA SER A 227 -6.16 5.97 -2.15
C SER A 227 -5.70 6.66 -3.44
N GLN A 228 -6.37 7.72 -3.87
CA GLN A 228 -5.98 8.48 -5.06
C GLN A 228 -4.70 9.31 -4.85
N GLU A 229 -4.43 9.78 -3.65
CA GLU A 229 -3.33 10.71 -3.34
C GLU A 229 -2.23 10.11 -2.46
N GLY A 230 -2.42 8.84 -2.00
CA GLY A 230 -1.61 8.24 -0.95
C GLY A 230 -2.02 8.74 0.44
N VAL A 231 -1.35 8.27 1.45
CA VAL A 231 -1.62 8.59 2.87
C VAL A 231 -0.44 9.38 3.44
N ASP A 232 -0.73 10.32 4.33
CA ASP A 232 0.34 11.02 5.01
C ASP A 232 1.19 10.07 5.87
N ALA A 233 2.49 10.36 5.96
CA ALA A 233 3.45 9.44 6.55
C ALA A 233 3.17 9.15 8.04
N ALA A 234 2.70 10.12 8.80
CA ALA A 234 2.46 9.96 10.23
C ALA A 234 1.24 9.06 10.49
N SER A 235 0.14 9.29 9.77
CA SER A 235 -1.08 8.47 9.87
C SER A 235 -0.82 7.02 9.46
N PHE A 236 -0.07 6.81 8.36
CA PHE A 236 0.30 5.47 7.93
C PHE A 236 1.18 4.74 8.95
N THR A 237 2.19 5.44 9.51
CA THR A 237 3.06 4.86 10.53
C THR A 237 2.27 4.48 11.78
N ALA A 238 1.40 5.37 12.25
CA ALA A 238 0.57 5.08 13.44
C ALA A 238 -0.35 3.87 13.23
N LEU A 239 -0.93 3.73 12.03
CA LEU A 239 -1.77 2.56 11.72
C LEU A 239 -0.94 1.28 11.67
N ALA A 240 0.25 1.31 11.06
CA ALA A 240 1.15 0.16 11.00
C ALA A 240 1.66 -0.26 12.39
N GLU A 241 1.97 0.70 13.26
CA GLU A 241 2.34 0.44 14.66
C GLU A 241 1.17 -0.22 15.42
N THR A 242 -0.06 0.30 15.22
CA THR A 242 -1.26 -0.30 15.82
C THR A 242 -1.45 -1.75 15.37
N ALA A 243 -1.30 -2.05 14.07
CA ALA A 243 -1.37 -3.42 13.55
C ALA A 243 -0.32 -4.32 14.21
N ALA A 244 0.93 -3.88 14.32
CA ALA A 244 2.01 -4.62 14.96
C ALA A 244 1.72 -4.90 16.45
N GLU A 245 1.23 -3.91 17.19
CA GLU A 245 0.86 -4.04 18.61
C GLU A 245 -0.29 -5.03 18.81
N ARG A 246 -1.29 -5.02 17.94
CA ARG A 246 -2.40 -5.97 17.97
C ARG A 246 -1.92 -7.40 17.72
N ILE A 247 -1.09 -7.62 16.70
CA ILE A 247 -0.53 -8.95 16.39
C ILE A 247 0.30 -9.46 17.57
N ARG A 248 1.07 -8.60 18.24
CA ARG A 248 1.85 -8.95 19.44
C ARG A 248 0.94 -9.27 20.63
N GLY A 249 -0.27 -8.73 20.64
CA GLY A 249 -1.23 -8.87 21.75
C GLY A 249 -1.05 -7.84 22.85
N ASP A 250 -0.36 -6.74 22.58
CA ASP A 250 -0.12 -5.65 23.52
C ASP A 250 -1.34 -4.74 23.68
N LEU A 251 -2.19 -4.65 22.65
CA LEU A 251 -3.49 -4.00 22.72
C LEU A 251 -4.53 -5.06 23.07
N GLY A 252 -5.20 -4.90 24.23
CA GLY A 252 -6.24 -5.82 24.67
C GLY A 252 -7.34 -6.00 23.61
N SER A 253 -7.75 -7.25 23.42
CA SER A 253 -8.87 -7.66 22.56
C SER A 253 -10.23 -7.24 23.13
#